data_661f43e9b1f866f4ebbaca6a0af9116b
#
_entry.id   661f43e9b1f866f4ebbaca6a0af9116b
#
_cell.length_a   1.000
_cell.length_b   1.000
_cell.length_c   1.000
_cell.angle_alpha   90.00
_cell.angle_beta   90.00
_cell.angle_gamma   90.00
#
_symmetry.space_group_name_H-M   'P 1'
#
loop_
_entity.id
_entity.type
_entity.pdbx_description
1 polymer ?
#
loop_
_entity_poly.entity_id
_entity_poly.type
_entity_poly.pdbx_seq_one_letter_code
_entity_poly.pdbx_strand_id
1 'polypeptide(L)'
;SRMGYGRKLAYEEANRTGGAVYEITSTERTEGTRGFWWCGRFGMHKWPMPIAPIGVDLPRYAHVTICSPIWVVALAAPMRSFCMEAAGKIKEADYILVHHQNSVYENAAEEMDELLGITHTALRSVRCREGTYKCIKGEKR
;
A
#
# COMPACT_ATOMS: atom_id res chain seq x y z
N SER A 1 -3.74 -3.86 5.48
CA SER A 1 -3.05 -5.14 5.62
C SER A 1 -3.83 -6.08 6.53
N ARG A 2 -4.01 -7.32 6.12
CA ARG A 2 -4.77 -8.33 6.89
C ARG A 2 -4.10 -8.69 8.22
N MET A 3 -2.79 -8.68 8.27
CA MET A 3 -2.00 -9.05 9.47
C MET A 3 -1.52 -7.86 10.28
N GLY A 4 -1.84 -6.65 9.88
CA GLY A 4 -1.44 -5.44 10.59
C GLY A 4 -0.01 -4.98 10.35
N TYR A 5 0.77 -5.66 9.54
CA TYR A 5 2.16 -5.28 9.25
C TYR A 5 2.26 -3.92 8.56
N GLY A 6 1.38 -3.67 7.60
CA GLY A 6 1.35 -2.39 6.89
C GLY A 6 1.02 -1.24 7.83
N ARG A 7 0.06 -1.41 8.72
CA ARG A 7 -0.30 -0.42 9.74
C ARG A 7 0.89 -0.10 10.64
N LYS A 8 1.57 -1.12 11.14
CA LYS A 8 2.73 -0.95 12.01
C LYS A 8 3.85 -0.17 11.32
N LEU A 9 4.18 -0.54 10.09
CA LEU A 9 5.21 0.15 9.31
C LEU A 9 4.82 1.61 9.00
N ALA A 10 3.54 1.85 8.70
CA ALA A 10 3.05 3.21 8.46
C ALA A 10 3.19 4.09 9.71
N TYR A 11 2.87 3.57 10.89
CA TYR A 11 3.04 4.31 12.14
C TYR A 11 4.51 4.54 12.50
N GLU A 12 5.38 3.56 12.26
CA GLU A 12 6.81 3.72 12.44
C GLU A 12 7.37 4.82 11.54
N GLU A 13 6.97 4.85 10.28
CA GLU A 13 7.39 5.89 9.34
C GLU A 13 6.85 7.27 9.75
N ALA A 14 5.60 7.35 10.20
CA ALA A 14 5.01 8.60 10.68
C ALA A 14 5.77 9.12 11.92
N ASN A 15 6.12 8.25 12.85
CA ASN A 15 6.92 8.63 14.02
C ASN A 15 8.31 9.15 13.63
N ARG A 16 8.91 8.56 12.60
CA ARG A 16 10.22 8.97 12.10
C ARG A 16 10.18 10.34 11.41
N THR A 17 9.12 10.61 10.65
CA THR A 17 9.01 11.83 9.82
C THR A 17 8.17 12.93 10.45
N GLY A 18 7.44 12.65 11.53
CA GLY A 18 6.47 13.57 12.12
C GLY A 18 5.17 13.68 11.32
N GLY A 19 4.92 12.77 10.39
CA GLY A 19 3.74 12.79 9.54
C GLY A 19 2.48 12.27 10.20
N ALA A 20 1.33 12.52 9.58
CA ALA A 20 0.05 11.95 9.97
C ALA A 20 -0.19 10.62 9.25
N VAL A 21 -0.93 9.72 9.89
CA VAL A 21 -1.30 8.42 9.31
C VAL A 21 -2.78 8.44 8.96
N TYR A 22 -3.10 8.04 7.74
CA TYR A 22 -4.48 7.86 7.27
C TYR A 22 -4.64 6.45 6.74
N GLU A 23 -5.64 5.74 7.23
CA GLU A 23 -5.89 4.35 6.87
C GLU A 23 -6.87 4.26 5.70
N ILE A 24 -6.52 3.45 4.70
CA ILE A 24 -7.41 3.12 3.59
C ILE A 24 -8.19 1.87 3.99
N THR A 25 -9.50 2.01 4.13
CA THR A 25 -10.38 0.95 4.60
C THR A 25 -11.29 0.48 3.47
N SER A 26 -11.28 -0.83 3.21
CA SER A 26 -12.21 -1.44 2.26
C SER A 26 -13.61 -1.52 2.87
N THR A 27 -14.62 -1.36 2.02
CA THR A 27 -16.01 -1.63 2.38
C THR A 27 -16.35 -3.12 2.23
N GLU A 28 -15.45 -3.90 1.61
CA GLU A 28 -15.58 -5.34 1.45
C GLU A 28 -14.92 -6.08 2.62
N ARG A 29 -15.36 -7.31 2.87
CA ARG A 29 -14.78 -8.15 3.92
C ARG A 29 -13.39 -8.62 3.50
N THR A 30 -12.38 -8.27 4.29
CA THR A 30 -10.98 -8.65 4.05
C THR A 30 -10.42 -9.59 5.12
N GLU A 31 -11.21 -9.93 6.14
CA GLU A 31 -10.79 -10.73 7.29
C GLU A 31 -11.24 -12.18 7.19
N GLY A 32 -10.52 -13.08 7.87
CA GLY A 32 -10.82 -14.49 7.96
C GLY A 32 -10.59 -15.25 6.65
N THR A 33 -11.06 -16.53 6.59
CA THR A 33 -10.87 -17.40 5.43
C THR A 33 -11.60 -16.86 4.19
N ARG A 34 -12.83 -16.38 4.36
CA ARG A 34 -13.58 -15.78 3.25
C ARG A 34 -12.92 -14.50 2.76
N GLY A 35 -12.42 -13.68 3.67
CA GLY A 35 -11.67 -12.48 3.32
C GLY A 35 -10.39 -12.80 2.55
N PHE A 36 -9.69 -13.88 2.92
CA PHE A 36 -8.50 -14.32 2.20
C PHE A 36 -8.81 -14.65 0.73
N TRP A 37 -9.84 -15.47 0.49
CA TRP A 37 -10.24 -15.83 -0.87
C TRP A 37 -10.76 -14.63 -1.67
N TRP A 38 -11.51 -13.75 -1.01
CA TRP A 38 -12.06 -12.55 -1.64
C TRP A 38 -10.94 -11.58 -2.06
N CYS A 39 -10.00 -11.33 -1.17
CA CYS A 39 -8.82 -10.51 -1.48
C CYS A 39 -7.98 -11.11 -2.60
N GLY A 40 -7.79 -12.44 -2.57
CA GLY A 40 -7.06 -13.16 -3.61
C GLY A 40 -7.73 -13.03 -4.98
N ARG A 41 -9.05 -13.12 -5.03
CA ARG A 41 -9.82 -12.96 -6.26
C ARG A 41 -9.65 -11.56 -6.85
N PHE A 42 -9.78 -10.51 -6.04
CA PHE A 42 -9.56 -9.14 -6.49
C PHE A 42 -8.11 -8.91 -6.95
N GLY A 43 -7.13 -9.43 -6.21
CA GLY A 43 -5.73 -9.34 -6.59
C GLY A 43 -5.42 -10.04 -7.90
N MET A 44 -5.94 -11.26 -8.08
CA MET A 44 -5.73 -12.06 -9.29
C MET A 44 -6.29 -11.37 -10.55
N HIS A 45 -7.48 -10.77 -10.44
CA HIS A 45 -8.13 -10.09 -11.56
C HIS A 45 -7.74 -8.62 -11.68
N LYS A 46 -6.93 -8.10 -10.76
CA LYS A 46 -6.56 -6.67 -10.68
C LYS A 46 -7.77 -5.74 -10.66
N TRP A 47 -8.82 -6.15 -9.98
CA TRP A 47 -10.02 -5.36 -9.82
C TRP A 47 -9.83 -4.30 -8.72
N PRO A 48 -10.33 -3.07 -8.91
CA PRO A 48 -10.44 -2.12 -7.80
C PRO A 48 -11.51 -2.60 -6.82
N MET A 49 -11.26 -2.41 -5.53
CA MET A 49 -12.20 -2.78 -4.47
C MET A 49 -12.76 -1.50 -3.86
N PRO A 50 -14.09 -1.40 -3.64
CA PRO A 50 -14.65 -0.21 -3.01
C PRO A 50 -13.98 0.10 -1.67
N ILE A 51 -13.67 1.36 -1.45
CA ILE A 51 -13.05 1.84 -0.21
C ILE A 51 -13.94 2.89 0.47
N ALA A 52 -13.78 3.02 1.78
CA ALA A 52 -14.44 4.08 2.53
C ALA A 52 -13.90 5.45 2.08
N PRO A 53 -14.70 6.55 2.16
CA PRO A 53 -14.24 7.88 1.79
C PRO A 53 -12.94 8.26 2.51
N ILE A 54 -12.03 8.89 1.76
CA ILE A 54 -10.74 9.34 2.29
C ILE A 54 -10.91 10.79 2.73
N GLY A 55 -10.88 11.04 4.03
CA GLY A 55 -11.01 12.39 4.59
C GLY A 55 -9.72 13.20 4.58
N VAL A 56 -8.92 13.09 3.52
CA VAL A 56 -7.59 13.70 3.42
C VAL A 56 -7.53 14.66 2.23
N ASP A 57 -7.07 15.87 2.48
CA ASP A 57 -6.75 16.84 1.43
C ASP A 57 -5.34 16.56 0.89
N LEU A 58 -5.24 15.64 -0.06
CA LEU A 58 -3.96 15.18 -0.61
C LEU A 58 -3.11 16.31 -1.21
N PRO A 59 -3.65 17.27 -1.99
CA PRO A 59 -2.84 18.35 -2.54
C PRO A 59 -2.16 19.23 -1.50
N ARG A 60 -2.62 19.20 -0.26
CA ARG A 60 -2.03 19.96 0.85
C ARG A 60 -0.64 19.45 1.23
N TYR A 61 -0.34 18.17 0.95
CA TYR A 61 0.91 17.54 1.36
C TYR A 61 1.93 17.60 0.22
N ALA A 62 3.16 18.02 0.55
CA ALA A 62 4.26 18.06 -0.40
C ALA A 62 4.74 16.63 -0.76
N HIS A 63 4.67 15.71 0.20
CA HIS A 63 5.13 14.33 0.05
C HIS A 63 4.17 13.37 0.75
N VAL A 64 3.89 12.24 0.11
CA VAL A 64 3.02 11.19 0.63
C VAL A 64 3.76 9.86 0.60
N THR A 65 3.75 9.15 1.73
CA THR A 65 4.24 7.77 1.78
C THR A 65 3.05 6.82 1.73
N ILE A 66 3.03 5.95 0.73
CA ILE A 66 1.96 4.97 0.54
C ILE A 66 2.45 3.60 1.00
N CYS A 67 1.79 3.05 2.01
CA CYS A 67 2.09 1.73 2.54
C CYS A 67 1.01 0.76 2.09
N SER A 68 1.38 -0.24 1.31
CA SER A 68 0.42 -1.19 0.71
C SER A 68 0.86 -2.64 0.87
N PRO A 69 -0.06 -3.54 1.22
CA PRO A 69 0.21 -4.97 1.11
C PRO A 69 0.17 -5.42 -0.35
N ILE A 70 0.76 -6.57 -0.62
CA ILE A 70 0.69 -7.25 -1.92
C ILE A 70 -0.33 -8.39 -1.80
N TRP A 71 -1.26 -8.44 -2.73
CA TRP A 71 -2.27 -9.50 -2.84
C TRP A 71 -2.08 -10.29 -4.14
N VAL A 72 -1.75 -11.57 -4.01
CA VAL A 72 -1.55 -12.47 -5.17
C VAL A 72 -0.61 -11.83 -6.19
N VAL A 73 0.60 -11.56 -5.78
CA VAL A 73 1.72 -10.98 -6.56
C VAL A 73 1.43 -9.62 -7.23
N ALA A 74 0.36 -8.94 -6.79
CA ALA A 74 -0.05 -7.66 -7.36
C ALA A 74 -0.42 -6.64 -6.28
N LEU A 75 -0.62 -5.40 -6.70
CA LEU A 75 -1.09 -4.33 -5.82
C LEU A 75 -2.44 -4.71 -5.18
N ALA A 76 -2.59 -4.45 -3.87
CA ALA A 76 -3.84 -4.70 -3.16
C ALA A 76 -4.99 -3.89 -3.76
N ALA A 77 -6.16 -4.52 -3.93
CA ALA A 77 -7.30 -3.90 -4.60
C ALA A 77 -7.80 -2.61 -3.93
N PRO A 78 -7.87 -2.48 -2.58
CA PRO A 78 -8.21 -1.19 -1.97
C PRO A 78 -7.21 -0.09 -2.31
N MET A 79 -5.93 -0.42 -2.41
CA MET A 79 -4.89 0.54 -2.78
C MET A 79 -5.01 0.95 -4.24
N ARG A 80 -5.44 0.04 -5.11
CA ARG A 80 -5.74 0.34 -6.51
C ARG A 80 -6.83 1.40 -6.61
N SER A 81 -7.91 1.24 -5.84
CA SER A 81 -8.99 2.23 -5.76
C SER A 81 -8.51 3.57 -5.22
N PHE A 82 -7.68 3.56 -4.19
CA PHE A 82 -7.07 4.77 -3.63
C PHE A 82 -6.27 5.53 -4.69
N CYS A 83 -5.40 4.83 -5.42
CA CYS A 83 -4.58 5.44 -6.46
C CYS A 83 -5.43 6.05 -7.59
N MET A 84 -6.51 5.38 -7.96
CA MET A 84 -7.44 5.92 -8.97
C MET A 84 -8.10 7.23 -8.49
N GLU A 85 -8.53 7.29 -7.22
CA GLU A 85 -9.10 8.51 -6.65
C GLU A 85 -8.07 9.61 -6.43
N ALA A 86 -6.84 9.24 -6.09
CA ALA A 86 -5.75 10.16 -5.81
C ALA A 86 -5.04 10.67 -7.07
N ALA A 87 -5.38 10.17 -8.25
CA ALA A 87 -4.76 10.56 -9.52
C ALA A 87 -4.77 12.09 -9.71
N GLY A 88 -3.62 12.67 -9.97
CA GLY A 88 -3.45 14.11 -10.13
C GLY A 88 -3.45 14.93 -8.83
N LYS A 89 -3.62 14.30 -7.67
CA LYS A 89 -3.69 14.98 -6.35
C LYS A 89 -2.43 14.84 -5.53
N ILE A 90 -1.53 13.93 -5.88
CA ILE A 90 -0.28 13.67 -5.19
C ILE A 90 0.87 14.24 -6.00
N LYS A 91 1.70 15.07 -5.38
CA LYS A 91 2.83 15.73 -6.02
C LYS A 91 4.06 14.83 -6.05
N GLU A 92 4.35 14.19 -4.91
CA GLU A 92 5.53 13.36 -4.71
C GLU A 92 5.18 12.23 -3.76
N ALA A 93 5.62 11.02 -4.08
CA ALA A 93 5.34 9.85 -3.24
C ALA A 93 6.50 8.88 -3.20
N ASP A 94 6.63 8.18 -2.08
CA ASP A 94 7.41 6.97 -1.96
C ASP A 94 6.49 5.83 -1.50
N TYR A 95 6.93 4.60 -1.73
CA TYR A 95 6.12 3.42 -1.46
C TYR A 95 6.80 2.46 -0.50
N ILE A 96 6.00 1.88 0.40
CA ILE A 96 6.39 0.78 1.26
C ILE A 96 5.47 -0.40 0.91
N LEU A 97 6.04 -1.45 0.33
CA LEU A 97 5.29 -2.66 -0.01
C LEU A 97 5.54 -3.73 1.04
N VAL A 98 4.45 -4.34 1.50
CA VAL A 98 4.48 -5.36 2.56
C VAL A 98 3.99 -6.68 2.00
N HIS A 99 4.78 -7.75 2.17
CA HIS A 99 4.48 -9.05 1.57
C HIS A 99 5.12 -10.19 2.36
N HIS A 100 4.76 -11.43 2.01
CA HIS A 100 5.32 -12.63 2.63
C HIS A 100 6.43 -13.28 1.79
N GLN A 101 6.40 -13.10 0.49
CA GLN A 101 7.34 -13.71 -0.43
C GLN A 101 8.65 -12.93 -0.51
N ASN A 102 9.69 -13.58 -1.00
CA ASN A 102 11.01 -12.98 -1.16
C ASN A 102 11.16 -12.34 -2.55
N SER A 103 10.32 -11.36 -2.85
CA SER A 103 10.31 -10.61 -4.11
C SER A 103 10.19 -9.12 -3.85
N VAL A 104 10.67 -8.30 -4.76
CA VAL A 104 10.62 -6.83 -4.64
C VAL A 104 9.26 -6.25 -5.03
N TYR A 105 8.57 -6.89 -5.96
CA TYR A 105 7.26 -6.44 -6.47
C TYR A 105 7.32 -5.04 -7.13
N GLU A 106 8.32 -4.80 -7.95
CA GLU A 106 8.43 -3.54 -8.70
C GLU A 106 7.21 -3.28 -9.61
N ASN A 107 6.58 -4.35 -10.10
CA ASN A 107 5.35 -4.26 -10.88
C ASN A 107 4.21 -3.54 -10.15
N ALA A 108 4.10 -3.73 -8.85
CA ALA A 108 3.09 -3.04 -8.05
C ALA A 108 3.40 -1.55 -7.93
N ALA A 109 4.66 -1.19 -7.73
CA ALA A 109 5.09 0.22 -7.69
C ALA A 109 4.86 0.91 -9.04
N GLU A 110 5.16 0.23 -10.13
CA GLU A 110 4.91 0.75 -11.48
C GLU A 110 3.42 0.96 -11.75
N GLU A 111 2.58 0.04 -11.31
CA GLU A 111 1.12 0.18 -11.42
C GLU A 111 0.62 1.41 -10.63
N MET A 112 1.15 1.62 -9.44
CA MET A 112 0.81 2.81 -8.64
C MET A 112 1.24 4.10 -9.36
N ASP A 113 2.44 4.12 -9.93
CA ASP A 113 2.92 5.26 -10.71
C ASP A 113 2.00 5.58 -11.89
N GLU A 114 1.59 4.57 -12.63
CA GLU A 114 0.66 4.73 -13.76
C GLU A 114 -0.69 5.29 -13.31
N LEU A 115 -1.26 4.74 -12.24
CA LEU A 115 -2.55 5.17 -11.72
C LEU A 115 -2.50 6.59 -11.16
N LEU A 116 -1.42 6.95 -10.48
CA LEU A 116 -1.23 8.26 -9.86
C LEU A 116 -0.76 9.32 -10.86
N GLY A 117 -0.15 8.91 -11.96
CA GLY A 117 0.45 9.83 -12.93
C GLY A 117 1.76 10.45 -12.46
N ILE A 118 2.52 9.74 -11.65
CA ILE A 118 3.81 10.20 -11.11
C ILE A 118 4.87 9.12 -11.24
N THR A 119 6.11 9.46 -10.91
CA THR A 119 7.19 8.48 -10.69
C THR A 119 7.57 8.53 -9.21
N HIS A 120 7.56 7.39 -8.53
CA HIS A 120 7.90 7.33 -7.11
C HIS A 120 9.35 7.75 -6.86
N THR A 121 9.59 8.39 -5.71
CA THR A 121 10.93 8.85 -5.32
C THR A 121 11.76 7.76 -4.68
N ALA A 122 11.10 6.80 -4.02
CA ALA A 122 11.76 5.67 -3.38
C ALA A 122 10.79 4.49 -3.25
N LEU A 123 11.34 3.29 -3.20
CA LEU A 123 10.59 2.06 -2.99
C LEU A 123 11.28 1.25 -1.89
N ARG A 124 10.52 0.90 -0.86
CA ARG A 124 10.95 -0.04 0.17
C ARG A 124 10.04 -1.26 0.13
N SER A 125 10.60 -2.41 -0.18
CA SER A 125 9.89 -3.68 -0.23
C SER A 125 10.27 -4.49 1.01
N VAL A 126 9.28 -4.81 1.85
CA VAL A 126 9.51 -5.41 3.17
C VAL A 126 8.80 -6.75 3.27
N ARG A 127 9.59 -7.80 3.47
CA ARG A 127 9.05 -9.12 3.75
C ARG A 127 8.68 -9.20 5.22
N CYS A 128 7.42 -9.49 5.48
CA CYS A 128 6.90 -9.67 6.84
C CYS A 128 6.45 -11.10 7.02
N ARG A 129 7.03 -11.79 7.99
CA ARG A 129 6.72 -13.20 8.24
C ARG A 129 6.90 -13.51 9.73
N GLU A 130 5.88 -14.12 10.34
CA GLU A 130 5.93 -14.55 11.73
C GLU A 130 6.39 -13.45 12.71
N GLY A 131 5.89 -12.23 12.49
CA GLY A 131 6.21 -11.07 13.32
C GLY A 131 7.57 -10.44 13.04
N THR A 132 8.32 -10.94 12.06
CA THR A 132 9.61 -10.38 11.66
C THR A 132 9.53 -9.57 10.37
N TYR A 133 10.43 -8.61 10.23
CA TYR A 133 10.53 -7.75 9.05
C TYR A 133 11.90 -7.91 8.41
N LYS A 134 11.92 -8.06 7.10
CA LYS A 134 13.16 -8.08 6.33
C LYS A 134 13.01 -7.14 5.14
N CYS A 135 13.80 -6.09 5.12
CA CYS A 135 13.85 -5.20 3.97
C CYS A 135 14.54 -5.93 2.81
N ILE A 136 13.82 -6.10 1.70
CA ILE A 136 14.35 -6.73 0.49
C ILE A 136 14.97 -5.68 -0.42
N LYS A 137 14.35 -4.49 -0.48
CA LYS A 137 14.84 -3.36 -1.27
C LYS A 137 14.53 -2.06 -0.54
N GLY A 138 15.43 -1.09 -0.65
CA GLY A 138 15.32 0.22 -0.01
C GLY A 138 16.18 0.34 1.23
N GLU A 139 16.03 1.44 1.97
CA GLU A 139 16.77 1.67 3.19
C GLU A 139 16.24 0.82 4.34
N LYS A 140 17.15 0.22 5.08
CA LYS A 140 16.88 -0.42 6.37
C LYS A 140 16.69 0.66 7.43
N ARG A 141 15.55 0.59 8.12
CA ARG A 141 15.23 1.57 9.17
C ARG A 141 14.82 0.88 10.44
#